data_f7d6d3ce3fd85dd8f144eb981d020ebb
#
_entry.id   f7d6d3ce3fd85dd8f144eb981d020ebb
#
_cell.length_a   1.000
_cell.length_b   1.000
_cell.length_c   1.000
_cell.angle_alpha   90.00
_cell.angle_beta   90.00
_cell.angle_gamma   90.00
#
_symmetry.space_group_name_H-M   'P 1'
#
loop_
_entity.id
_entity.type
_entity.pdbx_description
1 polymer ?
#
loop_
_entity_poly.entity_id
_entity_poly.type
_entity_poly.pdbx_seq_one_letter_code
_entity_poly.pdbx_strand_id
1 'polypeptide(L)' 'MNKKKAKLKYLPNVFEVIEDGDYVICSISKKEINLENLNYWNVELQEAYFSPIEVKIRHEELKNKK' A
#
# COMPACT_ATOMS: atom_id res chain seq x y z
N MET A 1 0.54 -22.79 6.47
CA MET A 1 1.49 -21.83 7.02
C MET A 1 0.90 -20.48 7.16
N ASN A 2 1.15 -19.83 8.26
CA ASN A 2 0.57 -18.53 8.52
C ASN A 2 1.37 -17.44 7.85
N LYS A 3 0.66 -16.57 7.15
CA LYS A 3 1.28 -15.39 6.59
C LYS A 3 1.40 -14.33 7.67
N LYS A 4 2.43 -13.54 7.57
CA LYS A 4 2.66 -12.47 8.52
C LYS A 4 2.56 -11.12 7.81
N LYS A 5 1.84 -10.19 8.42
CA LYS A 5 1.72 -8.85 7.87
C LYS A 5 3.04 -8.10 8.06
N ALA A 6 3.53 -7.50 6.99
CA ALA A 6 4.76 -6.73 7.04
C ALA A 6 4.46 -5.28 7.42
N LYS A 7 5.47 -4.62 7.95
CA LYS A 7 5.38 -3.20 8.21
C LYS A 7 6.43 -2.50 7.36
N LEU A 8 6.01 -1.55 6.55
CA LEU A 8 6.88 -0.92 5.57
C LEU A 8 6.89 0.58 5.74
N LYS A 9 7.99 1.17 5.30
CA LYS A 9 8.07 2.60 5.11
C LYS A 9 8.15 2.86 3.62
N TYR A 10 7.24 3.65 3.08
CA TYR A 10 7.15 3.89 1.64
C TYR A 10 7.94 5.11 1.25
N LEU A 11 8.81 4.94 0.25
CA LEU A 11 9.65 5.99 -0.30
C LEU A 11 9.29 6.18 -1.78
N PRO A 12 9.77 7.25 -2.42
CA PRO A 12 9.35 7.55 -3.80
C PRO A 12 9.53 6.41 -4.80
N ASN A 13 10.63 5.67 -4.73
CA ASN A 13 10.89 4.62 -5.73
C ASN A 13 11.04 3.24 -5.12
N VAL A 14 10.93 3.13 -3.80
CA VAL A 14 11.20 1.87 -3.12
C VAL A 14 10.53 1.92 -1.75
N PHE A 15 10.38 0.76 -1.13
CA PHE A 15 9.92 0.73 0.26
C PHE A 15 10.98 0.05 1.10
N GLU A 16 10.99 0.41 2.40
CA GLU A 16 11.87 -0.23 3.37
C GLU A 16 11.05 -1.13 4.27
N VAL A 17 11.60 -2.30 4.58
CA VAL A 17 10.92 -3.22 5.47
C VAL A 17 11.31 -2.89 6.91
N ILE A 18 10.32 -2.45 7.70
CA ILE A 18 10.53 -2.15 9.11
C ILE A 18 10.34 -3.40 9.94
N GLU A 19 9.28 -4.14 9.66
CA GLU A 19 9.05 -5.45 10.26
C GLU A 19 8.81 -6.45 9.15
N ASP A 20 9.53 -7.57 9.20
CA ASP A 20 9.42 -8.60 8.18
C ASP A 20 8.02 -9.17 8.11
N GLY A 21 7.61 -9.53 6.90
CA GLY A 21 6.33 -10.15 6.68
C GLY A 21 6.18 -10.49 5.21
N ASP A 22 5.05 -11.05 4.87
CA ASP A 22 4.79 -11.55 3.52
C ASP A 22 3.89 -10.63 2.72
N TYR A 23 3.11 -9.79 3.38
CA TYR A 23 2.11 -8.99 2.70
C TYR A 23 1.80 -7.71 3.47
N VAL A 24 1.12 -6.80 2.78
CA VAL A 24 0.52 -5.62 3.40
C VAL A 24 -0.93 -5.55 2.93
N ILE A 25 -1.69 -4.65 3.54
CA ILE A 25 -3.12 -4.50 3.24
C ILE A 25 -3.34 -3.21 2.47
N CYS A 26 -4.11 -3.30 1.40
CA CYS A 26 -4.49 -2.11 0.64
C CYS A 26 -5.39 -1.21 1.50
N SER A 27 -5.10 0.08 1.50
CA SER A 27 -5.87 1.02 2.31
C SER A 27 -7.28 1.24 1.79
N ILE A 28 -7.52 0.97 0.52
CA ILE A 28 -8.82 1.21 -0.10
C ILE A 28 -9.67 -0.05 -0.12
N SER A 29 -9.15 -1.12 -0.72
CA SER A 29 -9.95 -2.35 -0.90
C SER A 29 -9.78 -3.35 0.23
N LYS A 30 -8.78 -3.15 1.09
CA LYS A 30 -8.49 -4.06 2.21
C LYS A 30 -8.03 -5.43 1.75
N LYS A 31 -7.58 -5.54 0.52
CA LYS A 31 -7.06 -6.79 -0.01
C LYS A 31 -5.61 -6.98 0.39
N GLU A 32 -5.20 -8.23 0.51
CA GLU A 32 -3.79 -8.55 0.77
C GLU A 32 -2.97 -8.29 -0.48
N ILE A 33 -1.79 -7.70 -0.29
CA ILE A 33 -0.85 -7.47 -1.37
C ILE A 33 0.46 -8.11 -0.97
N ASN A 34 0.86 -9.17 -1.69
CA ASN A 34 2.16 -9.77 -1.46
C ASN A 34 3.24 -8.75 -1.78
N LEU A 35 4.31 -8.73 -0.98
CA LEU A 35 5.35 -7.73 -1.18
C LEU A 35 5.96 -7.80 -2.58
N GLU A 36 6.07 -8.99 -3.14
CA GLU A 36 6.62 -9.14 -4.49
C GLU A 36 5.71 -8.56 -5.56
N ASN A 37 4.44 -8.33 -5.24
CA ASN A 37 3.46 -7.76 -6.16
C ASN A 37 3.13 -6.32 -5.84
N LEU A 38 3.76 -5.76 -4.84
CA LEU A 38 3.48 -4.39 -4.39
C LEU A 38 4.14 -3.39 -5.33
N ASN A 39 3.32 -2.66 -6.08
CA ASN A 39 3.80 -1.70 -7.07
C ASN A 39 3.26 -0.29 -6.85
N TYR A 40 2.24 -0.14 -6.03
CA TYR A 40 1.57 1.16 -5.88
C TYR A 40 1.47 1.53 -4.41
N TRP A 41 1.92 2.73 -4.07
CA TRP A 41 1.82 3.23 -2.70
C TRP A 41 1.86 4.74 -2.70
N ASN A 42 1.50 5.33 -1.57
CA ASN A 42 1.51 6.78 -1.39
C ASN A 42 2.52 7.13 -0.31
N VAL A 43 3.51 7.91 -0.67
CA VAL A 43 4.58 8.29 0.27
C VAL A 43 4.07 9.23 1.35
N GLU A 44 3.22 10.17 0.98
CA GLU A 44 2.70 11.13 1.95
C GLU A 44 1.79 10.49 2.97
N LEU A 45 0.91 9.60 2.51
CA LEU A 45 -0.05 8.94 3.39
C LEU A 45 0.48 7.63 3.96
N GLN A 46 1.62 7.15 3.42
CA GLN A 46 2.22 5.90 3.86
C GLN A 46 1.22 4.75 3.74
N GLU A 47 0.63 4.61 2.56
CA GLU A 47 -0.37 3.60 2.26
C GLU A 47 0.02 2.80 1.04
N ALA A 48 -0.39 1.53 1.03
CA ALA A 48 -0.22 0.67 -0.14
C ALA A 48 -1.54 0.54 -0.88
N TYR A 49 -1.46 0.33 -2.18
CA TYR A 49 -2.64 0.16 -3.02
C TYR A 49 -2.49 -1.12 -3.83
N PHE A 50 -3.61 -1.86 -3.93
CA PHE A 50 -3.61 -3.14 -4.61
C PHE A 50 -3.41 -2.99 -6.12
N SER A 51 -3.98 -1.95 -6.72
CA SER A 51 -3.95 -1.77 -8.17
C SER A 51 -4.12 -0.30 -8.51
N PRO A 52 -3.96 0.07 -9.79
CA PRO A 52 -4.19 1.46 -10.21
C PRO A 52 -5.61 1.93 -9.92
N ILE A 53 -6.57 1.02 -9.85
CA ILE A 53 -7.95 1.38 -9.53
C ILE A 53 -8.03 1.99 -8.15
N GLU A 54 -7.38 1.36 -7.17
CA GLU A 54 -7.37 1.89 -5.81
C GLU A 54 -6.62 3.22 -5.73
N VAL A 55 -5.54 3.34 -6.50
CA VAL A 55 -4.80 4.60 -6.56
C VAL A 55 -5.73 5.72 -7.01
N LYS A 56 -6.50 5.46 -8.05
CA LYS A 56 -7.40 6.46 -8.61
C LYS A 56 -8.50 6.83 -7.62
N ILE A 57 -9.03 5.84 -6.91
CA ILE A 57 -10.07 6.09 -5.91
C ILE A 57 -9.57 7.03 -4.83
N ARG A 58 -8.39 6.75 -4.29
CA ARG A 58 -7.83 7.61 -3.25
C ARG A 58 -7.55 9.01 -3.78
N HIS A 59 -7.03 9.08 -5.00
CA HIS A 59 -6.72 10.36 -5.61
C HIS A 59 -7.97 11.22 -5.76
N GLU A 60 -9.07 10.61 -6.17
CA GLU A 60 -10.32 11.34 -6.32
C GLU A 60 -10.91 11.76 -4.97
N GLU A 61 -10.74 10.91 -3.95
CA GLU A 61 -11.19 11.28 -2.61
C GLU A 61 -10.46 12.52 -2.10
N LEU A 62 -9.15 12.56 -2.31
CA LEU A 62 -8.36 13.71 -1.88
C LEU A 62 -8.70 14.95 -2.69
N LYS A 63 -8.98 14.78 -3.97
CA LYS A 63 -9.32 15.89 -4.85
C LYS A 63 -10.63 16.52 -4.47
N ASN A 64 -11.59 15.72 -4.04
CA ASN A 64 -12.93 16.22 -3.69
C ASN A 64 -13.02 16.72 -2.26
N LYS A 65 -12.00 16.52 -1.49
CA LYS A 65 -11.99 16.92 -0.09
C LYS A 65 -11.61 18.38 0.01
N LYS A 66 -12.36 19.11 0.77
CA LYS A 66 -12.09 20.54 0.96
C LYS A 66 -11.66 20.87 2.34
#